data_88aa446d59c123ce13cd59650459527e
#
_entry.id   88aa446d59c123ce13cd59650459527e
#
_cell.length_a   1.000
_cell.length_b   1.000
_cell.length_c   1.000
_cell.angle_alpha   90.00
_cell.angle_beta   90.00
_cell.angle_gamma   90.00
#
_symmetry.space_group_name_H-M   'P 1'
#
loop_
_entity.id
_entity.type
_entity.pdbx_description
1 polymer ?
#
loop_
_entity_poly.entity_id
_entity_poly.type
_entity_poly.pdbx_seq_one_letter_code
_entity_poly.pdbx_strand_id
1 'polypeptide(L)'
;MKFTKKQIERYSRQIILKKIGVIGQKKLLKSSVLIVGAGGLGSPIAIYLAALGIGKIGIIDKDNIEISNLSRQIIFSTNDIKKNKASTAIDKLRKINPDIQFKSFNKKLTKKNINQIAKNFDLIVDGSDNFRTRFLINDYCLQNKKILVSGAISKFDGHVYTFNFSKKKISLFKMLYT
;
A
#
# COMPACT_ATOMS: atom_id res chain seq x y z
N MET A 1 12.56 20.75 -4.64
CA MET A 1 11.83 20.14 -5.79
C MET A 1 10.81 21.16 -6.28
N LYS A 2 10.88 21.58 -7.55
CA LYS A 2 9.84 22.39 -8.21
C LYS A 2 8.86 21.42 -8.90
N PHE A 3 7.56 21.73 -8.92
CA PHE A 3 6.58 20.98 -9.69
C PHE A 3 6.71 21.29 -11.18
N THR A 4 6.53 20.30 -12.03
CA THR A 4 6.30 20.52 -13.46
C THR A 4 4.87 21.03 -13.71
N LYS A 5 4.61 21.66 -14.86
CA LYS A 5 3.25 22.08 -15.24
C LYS A 5 2.27 20.91 -15.17
N LYS A 6 2.65 19.75 -15.70
CA LYS A 6 1.85 18.50 -15.67
C LYS A 6 1.54 18.03 -14.25
N GLN A 7 2.50 18.12 -13.32
CA GLN A 7 2.28 17.77 -11.91
C GLN A 7 1.33 18.76 -11.22
N ILE A 8 1.45 20.06 -11.52
CA ILE A 8 0.52 21.06 -10.98
C ILE A 8 -0.91 20.76 -11.45
N GLU A 9 -1.09 20.46 -12.72
CA GLU A 9 -2.39 20.10 -13.29
C GLU A 9 -2.95 18.82 -12.66
N ARG A 10 -2.14 17.74 -12.60
CA ARG A 10 -2.52 16.44 -12.00
C ARG A 10 -2.95 16.55 -10.56
N TYR A 11 -2.21 17.31 -9.75
CA TYR A 11 -2.43 17.41 -8.30
C TYR A 11 -3.15 18.70 -7.87
N SER A 12 -3.71 19.47 -8.81
CA SER A 12 -4.34 20.77 -8.55
C SER A 12 -5.41 20.70 -7.46
N ARG A 13 -6.27 19.66 -7.50
CA ARG A 13 -7.36 19.47 -6.54
C ARG A 13 -6.87 19.20 -5.11
N GLN A 14 -5.68 18.68 -4.94
CA GLN A 14 -5.06 18.46 -3.62
C GLN A 14 -4.30 19.72 -3.17
N ILE A 15 -3.59 20.37 -4.10
CA ILE A 15 -2.79 21.56 -3.81
C ILE A 15 -3.63 22.73 -3.30
N ILE A 16 -4.87 22.88 -3.76
CA ILE A 16 -5.79 23.95 -3.29
C ILE A 16 -6.35 23.70 -1.89
N LEU A 17 -6.27 22.48 -1.36
CA LEU A 17 -6.76 22.17 -0.02
C LEU A 17 -5.81 22.73 1.03
N LYS A 18 -6.28 23.63 1.91
CA LYS A 18 -5.46 24.29 2.95
C LYS A 18 -4.62 23.33 3.80
N LYS A 19 -5.16 22.15 4.13
CA LYS A 19 -4.47 21.14 4.94
C LYS A 19 -3.39 20.33 4.18
N ILE A 20 -3.41 20.32 2.85
CA ILE A 20 -2.42 19.62 2.01
C ILE A 20 -1.46 20.65 1.41
N GLY A 21 -1.96 21.51 0.55
CA GLY A 21 -1.18 22.54 -0.12
C GLY A 21 -0.01 22.00 -0.94
N VAL A 22 0.82 22.91 -1.39
CA VAL A 22 2.08 22.60 -2.11
C VAL A 22 3.03 21.76 -1.24
N ILE A 23 3.10 22.08 0.07
CA ILE A 23 4.02 21.41 1.00
C ILE A 23 3.59 19.96 1.23
N GLY A 24 2.30 19.71 1.45
CA GLY A 24 1.75 18.36 1.63
C GLY A 24 1.94 17.51 0.39
N GLN A 25 1.65 18.05 -0.81
CA GLN A 25 1.86 17.31 -2.05
C GLN A 25 3.34 16.96 -2.30
N LYS A 26 4.27 17.86 -1.93
CA LYS A 26 5.71 17.53 -1.97
C LYS A 26 6.08 16.40 -1.01
N LYS A 27 5.46 16.32 0.17
CA LYS A 27 5.65 15.21 1.12
C LYS A 27 5.13 13.89 0.52
N LEU A 28 3.94 13.88 -0.08
CA LEU A 28 3.39 12.71 -0.76
C LEU A 28 4.33 12.18 -1.85
N LEU A 29 4.83 13.06 -2.72
CA LEU A 29 5.79 12.70 -3.78
C LEU A 29 7.15 12.19 -3.27
N LYS A 30 7.51 12.48 -2.02
CA LYS A 30 8.73 11.97 -1.38
C LYS A 30 8.49 10.69 -0.60
N SER A 31 7.24 10.36 -0.29
CA SER A 31 6.89 9.20 0.52
C SER A 31 6.96 7.90 -0.26
N SER A 32 7.22 6.83 0.45
CA SER A 32 7.28 5.46 -0.09
C SER A 32 6.40 4.51 0.72
N VAL A 33 5.54 3.75 0.04
CA VAL A 33 4.57 2.85 0.66
C VAL A 33 4.71 1.44 0.11
N LEU A 34 4.80 0.45 1.00
CA LEU A 34 4.70 -0.97 0.65
C LEU A 34 3.27 -1.46 0.98
N ILE A 35 2.57 -1.97 -0.01
CA ILE A 35 1.27 -2.62 0.14
C ILE A 35 1.48 -4.13 0.18
N VAL A 36 1.07 -4.77 1.25
CA VAL A 36 1.11 -6.22 1.41
C VAL A 36 -0.27 -6.79 1.11
N GLY A 37 -0.36 -7.52 0.01
CA GLY A 37 -1.61 -8.05 -0.55
C GLY A 37 -2.24 -7.10 -1.57
N ALA A 38 -2.49 -7.61 -2.79
CA ALA A 38 -3.22 -6.93 -3.87
C ALA A 38 -4.67 -7.44 -3.97
N GLY A 39 -5.25 -7.84 -2.83
CA GLY A 39 -6.60 -8.34 -2.70
C GLY A 39 -7.68 -7.24 -2.68
N GLY A 40 -8.82 -7.55 -2.05
CA GLY A 40 -9.97 -6.65 -1.98
C GLY A 40 -9.68 -5.31 -1.30
N LEU A 41 -8.81 -5.28 -0.27
CA LEU A 41 -8.34 -4.06 0.38
C LEU A 41 -7.18 -3.42 -0.36
N GLY A 42 -6.18 -4.21 -0.77
CA GLY A 42 -4.99 -3.68 -1.44
C GLY A 42 -5.27 -3.04 -2.79
N SER A 43 -6.24 -3.55 -3.54
CA SER A 43 -6.62 -3.01 -4.87
C SER A 43 -7.05 -1.55 -4.82
N PRO A 44 -8.12 -1.15 -4.08
CA PRO A 44 -8.53 0.24 -4.00
C PRO A 44 -7.47 1.13 -3.36
N ILE A 45 -6.79 0.65 -2.31
CA ILE A 45 -5.71 1.40 -1.67
C ILE A 45 -4.61 1.75 -2.67
N ALA A 46 -4.17 0.79 -3.48
CA ALA A 46 -3.13 1.00 -4.48
C ALA A 46 -3.55 2.05 -5.53
N ILE A 47 -4.79 1.99 -6.02
CA ILE A 47 -5.35 2.93 -6.98
C ILE A 47 -5.33 4.36 -6.41
N TYR A 48 -5.87 4.55 -5.21
CA TYR A 48 -5.94 5.89 -4.59
C TYR A 48 -4.56 6.44 -4.24
N LEU A 49 -3.64 5.63 -3.70
CA LEU A 49 -2.28 6.08 -3.39
C LEU A 49 -1.50 6.47 -4.66
N ALA A 50 -1.69 5.76 -5.77
CA ALA A 50 -1.10 6.12 -7.05
C ALA A 50 -1.68 7.43 -7.59
N ALA A 51 -3.01 7.59 -7.56
CA ALA A 51 -3.68 8.82 -7.99
C ALA A 51 -3.26 10.03 -7.14
N LEU A 52 -3.12 9.85 -5.82
CA LEU A 52 -2.64 10.89 -4.89
C LEU A 52 -1.18 11.29 -5.13
N GLY A 53 -0.40 10.49 -5.83
CA GLY A 53 1.01 10.80 -6.11
C GLY A 53 1.95 10.45 -4.97
N ILE A 54 1.75 9.28 -4.34
CA ILE A 54 2.79 8.70 -3.47
C ILE A 54 3.99 8.37 -4.35
N GLY A 55 5.15 8.96 -4.02
CA GLY A 55 6.31 8.95 -4.93
C GLY A 55 6.87 7.56 -5.25
N LYS A 56 6.67 6.58 -4.33
CA LYS A 56 7.06 5.18 -4.56
C LYS A 56 6.05 4.23 -3.94
N ILE A 57 5.53 3.32 -4.75
CA ILE A 57 4.62 2.26 -4.32
C ILE A 57 5.24 0.90 -4.61
N GLY A 58 5.37 0.07 -3.57
CA GLY A 58 5.68 -1.35 -3.70
C GLY A 58 4.42 -2.18 -3.47
N ILE A 59 4.25 -3.27 -4.22
CA ILE A 59 3.18 -4.25 -3.98
C ILE A 59 3.81 -5.63 -3.88
N ILE A 60 3.49 -6.35 -2.81
CA ILE A 60 3.87 -7.75 -2.64
C ILE A 60 2.64 -8.64 -2.59
N ASP A 61 2.58 -9.59 -3.51
CA ASP A 61 1.56 -10.63 -3.57
C ASP A 61 2.10 -11.84 -4.34
N LYS A 62 1.87 -13.05 -3.84
CA LYS A 62 2.32 -14.30 -4.47
C LYS A 62 1.31 -14.90 -5.44
N ASP A 63 0.04 -14.49 -5.32
CA ASP A 63 -1.09 -15.15 -5.96
C ASP A 63 -1.28 -14.66 -7.41
N ASN A 64 -1.94 -15.51 -8.19
CA ASN A 64 -2.45 -15.18 -9.50
C ASN A 64 -3.91 -14.71 -9.41
N ILE A 65 -4.34 -14.01 -10.43
CA ILE A 65 -5.70 -13.48 -10.56
C ILE A 65 -6.63 -14.61 -10.97
N GLU A 66 -7.73 -14.73 -10.24
CA GLU A 66 -8.81 -15.69 -10.51
C GLU A 66 -10.11 -14.94 -10.79
N ILE A 67 -11.03 -15.58 -11.51
CA ILE A 67 -12.34 -14.99 -11.84
C ILE A 67 -13.12 -14.61 -10.57
N SER A 68 -13.05 -15.43 -9.52
CA SER A 68 -13.67 -15.17 -8.20
C SER A 68 -13.15 -13.94 -7.50
N ASN A 69 -12.00 -13.42 -7.91
CA ASN A 69 -11.41 -12.22 -7.33
C ASN A 69 -12.02 -10.93 -7.89
N LEU A 70 -12.53 -10.94 -9.12
CA LEU A 70 -12.93 -9.76 -9.87
C LEU A 70 -14.10 -9.00 -9.24
N SER A 71 -14.93 -9.68 -8.44
CA SER A 71 -16.05 -9.06 -7.72
C SER A 71 -15.64 -8.00 -6.70
N ARG A 72 -14.37 -8.05 -6.19
CA ARG A 72 -13.88 -7.13 -5.14
C ARG A 72 -12.47 -6.59 -5.35
N GLN A 73 -11.68 -7.19 -6.24
CA GLN A 73 -10.31 -6.74 -6.56
C GLN A 73 -10.35 -5.87 -7.81
N ILE A 74 -10.90 -4.67 -7.68
CA ILE A 74 -11.32 -3.76 -8.78
C ILE A 74 -10.20 -3.26 -9.71
N ILE A 75 -8.93 -3.48 -9.33
CA ILE A 75 -7.80 -3.14 -10.18
C ILE A 75 -7.63 -4.14 -11.35
N PHE A 76 -8.19 -5.34 -11.24
CA PHE A 76 -8.07 -6.40 -12.24
C PHE A 76 -9.32 -6.50 -13.13
N SER A 77 -9.13 -7.11 -14.30
CA SER A 77 -10.17 -7.37 -15.29
C SER A 77 -10.09 -8.81 -15.78
N THR A 78 -11.08 -9.25 -16.54
CA THR A 78 -11.15 -10.61 -17.11
C THR A 78 -9.89 -10.97 -17.91
N ASN A 79 -9.31 -10.00 -18.64
CA ASN A 79 -8.09 -10.20 -19.43
C ASN A 79 -6.83 -10.40 -18.57
N ASP A 80 -6.94 -10.26 -17.26
CA ASP A 80 -5.82 -10.41 -16.32
C ASP A 80 -5.82 -11.76 -15.61
N ILE A 81 -6.83 -12.62 -15.83
CA ILE A 81 -6.93 -13.95 -15.23
C ILE A 81 -5.67 -14.76 -15.50
N LYS A 82 -5.19 -15.50 -14.49
CA LYS A 82 -3.94 -16.28 -14.45
C LYS A 82 -2.65 -15.49 -14.38
N LYS A 83 -2.65 -14.14 -14.56
CA LYS A 83 -1.46 -13.30 -14.36
C LYS A 83 -1.22 -13.09 -12.86
N ASN A 84 0.03 -12.81 -12.48
CA ASN A 84 0.35 -12.51 -11.08
C ASN A 84 -0.24 -11.17 -10.64
N LYS A 85 -0.83 -11.14 -9.42
CA LYS A 85 -1.50 -9.95 -8.87
C LYS A 85 -0.58 -8.74 -8.74
N ALA A 86 0.61 -8.91 -8.14
CA ALA A 86 1.48 -7.77 -7.86
C ALA A 86 1.99 -7.10 -9.14
N SER A 87 2.47 -7.85 -10.14
CA SER A 87 2.96 -7.27 -11.39
C SER A 87 1.84 -6.64 -12.19
N THR A 88 0.70 -7.32 -12.32
CA THR A 88 -0.47 -6.79 -13.05
C THR A 88 -1.01 -5.52 -12.42
N ALA A 89 -1.08 -5.45 -11.08
CA ALA A 89 -1.47 -4.23 -10.38
C ALA A 89 -0.53 -3.08 -10.73
N ILE A 90 0.79 -3.28 -10.69
CA ILE A 90 1.77 -2.25 -11.06
C ILE A 90 1.56 -1.76 -12.51
N ASP A 91 1.31 -2.64 -13.45
CA ASP A 91 1.09 -2.24 -14.85
C ASP A 91 -0.17 -1.39 -15.03
N LYS A 92 -1.23 -1.67 -14.26
CA LYS A 92 -2.44 -0.83 -14.23
C LYS A 92 -2.17 0.54 -13.57
N LEU A 93 -1.44 0.55 -12.45
CA LEU A 93 -1.12 1.78 -11.71
C LEU A 93 -0.24 2.73 -12.52
N ARG A 94 0.69 2.23 -13.34
CA ARG A 94 1.49 3.05 -14.27
C ARG A 94 0.63 3.82 -15.25
N LYS A 95 -0.52 3.27 -15.67
CA LYS A 95 -1.47 3.96 -16.55
C LYS A 95 -2.21 5.08 -15.83
N ILE A 96 -2.43 4.94 -14.49
CA ILE A 96 -3.05 5.99 -13.66
C ILE A 96 -2.06 7.12 -13.42
N ASN A 97 -0.84 6.80 -12.98
CA ASN A 97 0.17 7.79 -12.67
C ASN A 97 1.58 7.34 -13.11
N PRO A 98 2.02 7.69 -14.31
CA PRO A 98 3.34 7.31 -14.80
C PRO A 98 4.50 8.07 -14.13
N ASP A 99 4.22 9.13 -13.36
CA ASP A 99 5.23 10.05 -12.84
C ASP A 99 5.80 9.58 -11.48
N ILE A 100 5.33 8.42 -10.95
CA ILE A 100 5.80 7.85 -9.68
C ILE A 100 6.50 6.50 -9.89
N GLN A 101 7.26 6.07 -8.88
CA GLN A 101 8.01 4.82 -8.95
C GLN A 101 7.17 3.63 -8.47
N PHE A 102 7.27 2.51 -9.17
CA PHE A 102 6.59 1.28 -8.82
C PHE A 102 7.54 0.09 -8.72
N LYS A 103 7.27 -0.82 -7.76
CA LYS A 103 8.00 -2.06 -7.60
C LYS A 103 7.07 -3.23 -7.26
N SER A 104 7.06 -4.28 -8.06
CA SER A 104 6.33 -5.52 -7.78
C SER A 104 7.23 -6.55 -7.12
N PHE A 105 6.65 -7.35 -6.22
CA PHE A 105 7.29 -8.50 -5.59
C PHE A 105 6.34 -9.70 -5.70
N ASN A 106 6.56 -10.54 -6.72
CA ASN A 106 5.73 -11.71 -7.03
C ASN A 106 6.14 -12.89 -6.14
N LYS A 107 6.02 -12.73 -4.83
CA LYS A 107 6.42 -13.73 -3.84
C LYS A 107 5.69 -13.56 -2.51
N LYS A 108 5.70 -14.61 -1.71
CA LYS A 108 5.20 -14.57 -0.33
C LYS A 108 6.10 -13.74 0.57
N LEU A 109 5.51 -12.90 1.42
CA LEU A 109 6.22 -12.22 2.48
C LEU A 109 6.58 -13.21 3.60
N THR A 110 7.83 -13.24 4.02
CA THR A 110 8.37 -14.17 5.02
C THR A 110 9.35 -13.46 5.94
N LYS A 111 9.69 -14.07 7.11
CA LYS A 111 10.75 -13.57 8.00
C LYS A 111 12.09 -13.39 7.29
N LYS A 112 12.42 -14.25 6.31
CA LYS A 112 13.70 -14.20 5.58
C LYS A 112 13.80 -13.02 4.62
N ASN A 113 12.65 -12.55 4.04
CA ASN A 113 12.68 -11.54 2.98
C ASN A 113 12.10 -10.18 3.36
N ILE A 114 11.36 -10.08 4.47
CA ILE A 114 10.66 -8.84 4.86
C ILE A 114 11.62 -7.66 5.01
N ASN A 115 12.78 -7.85 5.61
CA ASN A 115 13.75 -6.77 5.80
C ASN A 115 14.29 -6.27 4.45
N GLN A 116 14.66 -7.17 3.53
CA GLN A 116 15.15 -6.80 2.20
C GLN A 116 14.10 -6.02 1.40
N ILE A 117 12.81 -6.41 1.52
CA ILE A 117 11.71 -5.81 0.76
C ILE A 117 11.29 -4.49 1.40
N ALA A 118 11.03 -4.47 2.71
CA ALA A 118 10.36 -3.37 3.40
C ALA A 118 11.29 -2.25 3.88
N LYS A 119 12.62 -2.48 3.95
CA LYS A 119 13.56 -1.47 4.47
C LYS A 119 13.51 -0.13 3.73
N ASN A 120 13.24 -0.15 2.43
CA ASN A 120 13.23 1.01 1.55
C ASN A 120 11.86 1.68 1.41
N PHE A 121 10.94 1.42 2.35
CA PHE A 121 9.62 2.04 2.41
C PHE A 121 9.40 2.68 3.77
N ASP A 122 8.78 3.86 3.78
CA ASP A 122 8.53 4.63 4.99
C ASP A 122 7.35 4.07 5.78
N LEU A 123 6.33 3.59 5.06
CA LEU A 123 5.06 3.11 5.59
C LEU A 123 4.70 1.76 4.96
N ILE A 124 4.11 0.89 5.77
CA ILE A 124 3.58 -0.40 5.32
C ILE A 124 2.07 -0.40 5.49
N VAL A 125 1.38 -0.79 4.43
CA VAL A 125 -0.07 -1.03 4.43
C VAL A 125 -0.28 -2.53 4.39
N ASP A 126 -0.97 -3.05 5.40
CA ASP A 126 -1.35 -4.45 5.49
C ASP A 126 -2.80 -4.62 5.01
N GLY A 127 -2.95 -5.20 3.82
CA GLY A 127 -4.21 -5.66 3.24
C GLY A 127 -4.25 -7.20 3.13
N SER A 128 -3.46 -7.90 3.95
CA SER A 128 -3.45 -9.37 3.95
C SER A 128 -4.69 -9.95 4.66
N ASP A 129 -5.01 -11.17 4.32
CA ASP A 129 -6.19 -11.90 4.81
C ASP A 129 -5.86 -12.96 5.87
N ASN A 130 -4.61 -12.99 6.38
CA ASN A 130 -4.19 -14.01 7.34
C ASN A 130 -3.34 -13.45 8.49
N PHE A 131 -3.60 -13.94 9.71
CA PHE A 131 -2.94 -13.48 10.93
C PHE A 131 -1.42 -13.66 10.92
N ARG A 132 -0.91 -14.73 10.30
CA ARG A 132 0.53 -14.98 10.24
C ARG A 132 1.27 -13.84 9.53
N THR A 133 0.73 -13.34 8.43
CA THR A 133 1.30 -12.20 7.70
C THR A 133 1.15 -10.92 8.50
N ARG A 134 -0.01 -10.69 9.14
CA ARG A 134 -0.27 -9.52 9.98
C ARG A 134 0.72 -9.41 11.13
N PHE A 135 0.92 -10.49 11.88
CA PHE A 135 1.89 -10.50 12.98
C PHE A 135 3.33 -10.30 12.49
N LEU A 136 3.70 -10.91 11.36
CA LEU A 136 5.01 -10.70 10.77
C LEU A 136 5.27 -9.23 10.42
N ILE A 137 4.29 -8.56 9.81
CA ILE A 137 4.38 -7.14 9.44
C ILE A 137 4.45 -6.27 10.70
N ASN A 138 3.59 -6.54 11.69
CA ASN A 138 3.57 -5.81 12.95
C ASN A 138 4.92 -5.90 13.67
N ASP A 139 5.45 -7.12 13.86
CA ASP A 139 6.73 -7.33 14.53
C ASP A 139 7.88 -6.62 13.79
N TYR A 140 7.87 -6.67 12.44
CA TYR A 140 8.84 -5.95 11.64
C TYR A 140 8.72 -4.43 11.81
N CYS A 141 7.51 -3.86 11.76
CA CYS A 141 7.29 -2.44 11.92
C CYS A 141 7.68 -1.94 13.31
N LEU A 142 7.38 -2.72 14.35
CA LEU A 142 7.76 -2.42 15.73
C LEU A 142 9.29 -2.38 15.88
N GLN A 143 10.00 -3.42 15.42
CA GLN A 143 11.46 -3.51 15.50
C GLN A 143 12.18 -2.40 14.71
N ASN A 144 11.63 -2.02 13.55
CA ASN A 144 12.24 -1.05 12.64
C ASN A 144 11.63 0.36 12.77
N LYS A 145 10.80 0.62 13.80
CA LYS A 145 10.15 1.91 14.08
C LYS A 145 9.41 2.50 12.88
N LYS A 146 8.73 1.65 12.09
CA LYS A 146 7.97 2.06 10.91
C LYS A 146 6.51 2.34 11.23
N ILE A 147 5.84 3.05 10.34
CA ILE A 147 4.39 3.25 10.40
C ILE A 147 3.72 2.04 9.75
N LEU A 148 2.71 1.49 10.42
CA LEU A 148 1.85 0.43 9.91
C LEU A 148 0.41 0.93 9.85
N VAL A 149 -0.24 0.76 8.70
CA VAL A 149 -1.69 0.87 8.55
C VAL A 149 -2.22 -0.51 8.21
N SER A 150 -3.06 -1.09 9.08
CA SER A 150 -3.60 -2.42 8.89
C SER A 150 -5.11 -2.36 8.70
N GLY A 151 -5.61 -2.98 7.64
CA GLY A 151 -7.03 -3.16 7.35
C GLY A 151 -7.46 -4.61 7.51
N ALA A 152 -8.67 -4.81 8.04
CA ALA A 152 -9.30 -6.12 8.14
C ALA A 152 -10.78 -6.01 7.84
N ILE A 153 -11.32 -7.02 7.17
CA ILE A 153 -12.75 -7.17 6.96
C ILE A 153 -13.13 -8.59 7.37
N SER A 154 -14.18 -8.70 8.18
CA SER A 154 -14.80 -9.96 8.55
C SER A 154 -16.31 -9.81 8.44
N LYS A 155 -16.93 -10.59 7.55
CA LYS A 155 -18.37 -10.48 7.23
C LYS A 155 -18.74 -9.06 6.82
N PHE A 156 -19.49 -8.32 7.65
CA PHE A 156 -19.93 -6.95 7.43
C PHE A 156 -19.16 -5.92 8.27
N ASP A 157 -18.20 -6.36 9.09
CA ASP A 157 -17.41 -5.51 9.95
C ASP A 157 -16.05 -5.21 9.31
N GLY A 158 -15.66 -3.93 9.33
CA GLY A 158 -14.36 -3.47 8.85
C GLY A 158 -13.58 -2.75 9.94
N HIS A 159 -12.28 -3.04 10.03
CA HIS A 159 -11.38 -2.38 10.97
C HIS A 159 -10.19 -1.77 10.24
N VAL A 160 -9.81 -0.56 10.63
CA VAL A 160 -8.59 0.11 10.18
C VAL A 160 -7.82 0.60 11.39
N TYR A 161 -6.58 0.17 11.52
CA TYR A 161 -5.69 0.58 12.59
C TYR A 161 -4.44 1.26 12.04
N THR A 162 -4.01 2.33 12.71
CA THR A 162 -2.75 3.01 12.41
C THR A 162 -1.82 2.95 13.61
N PHE A 163 -0.66 2.33 13.42
CA PHE A 163 0.39 2.20 14.42
C PHE A 163 1.61 2.99 14.01
N ASN A 164 2.00 3.98 14.81
CA ASN A 164 3.20 4.75 14.59
C ASN A 164 4.28 4.32 15.58
N PHE A 165 5.06 3.31 15.24
CA PHE A 165 6.11 2.77 16.08
C PHE A 165 7.36 3.66 16.17
N SER A 166 7.44 4.76 15.40
CA SER A 166 8.51 5.75 15.55
C SER A 166 8.35 6.63 16.81
N LYS A 167 7.15 6.68 17.38
CA LYS A 167 6.84 7.40 18.62
C LYS A 167 6.81 6.43 19.80
N LYS A 168 7.28 6.90 20.99
CA LYS A 168 7.38 6.08 22.22
C LYS A 168 6.07 5.49 22.76
N LYS A 169 4.89 5.88 22.27
CA LYS A 169 3.61 5.26 22.66
C LYS A 169 3.43 3.95 21.89
N ILE A 170 3.67 2.85 22.57
CA ILE A 170 3.51 1.47 22.05
C ILE A 170 2.02 1.17 22.02
N SER A 171 1.45 0.96 20.82
CA SER A 171 0.16 0.30 20.70
C SER A 171 0.43 -1.19 20.41
N LEU A 172 -0.05 -2.06 21.30
CA LEU A 172 0.13 -3.50 21.17
C LEU A 172 -0.95 -4.06 20.23
N PHE A 173 -0.60 -4.22 18.95
CA PHE A 173 -1.47 -4.88 17.97
C PHE A 173 -1.94 -6.27 18.43
N LYS A 174 -1.10 -7.00 19.17
CA LYS A 174 -1.44 -8.32 19.74
C LYS A 174 -2.62 -8.28 20.73
N MET A 175 -2.85 -7.18 21.43
CA MET A 175 -3.98 -7.03 22.37
C MET A 175 -5.34 -6.82 21.66
N LEU A 176 -5.36 -6.54 20.37
CA LEU A 176 -6.60 -6.29 19.62
C LEU A 176 -7.23 -7.55 19.03
N TYR A 177 -6.51 -8.68 19.06
CA TYR A 177 -6.91 -9.95 18.43
C TYR A 177 -6.78 -11.17 19.36
N THR A 178 -6.58 -10.96 20.66
CA THR A 178 -6.75 -11.96 21.74
C THR A 178 -8.07 -11.74 22.46
#